data_0ee53505a8a52b3a9c7d0ee6f952d4ee
#
_entry.id   0ee53505a8a52b3a9c7d0ee6f952d4ee
#
_cell.length_a   1.000
_cell.length_b   1.000
_cell.length_c   1.000
_cell.angle_alpha   90.00
_cell.angle_beta   90.00
_cell.angle_gamma   90.00
#
_symmetry.space_group_name_H-M   'P 1'
#
loop_
_entity.id
_entity.type
_entity.pdbx_description
1 polymer ?
#
loop_
_entity_poly.entity_id
_entity_poly.type
_entity_poly.pdbx_seq_one_letter_code
_entity_poly.pdbx_strand_id
1 'polypeptide(L)'
;IKRYYACHRKHSDIFELFLPQTTLRAQSLNHITALPFRAKDNSIVLIHRLGKFDPNVCSFEELMRLDFLIFETLLTNPVTQLCGITMICDLKEFSAEKWSEFTPSRIQSIFEIYARSLTLRIVAGHILNAPVIMNSLYNLSLNRLDPGLKEKLIFHPTGEWEELHSQIPPKILPEEYFGTLPSSGLVNLYDLINSNEDYFFELMRYGITPWS
;
A
#
# COMPACT_ATOMS: atom_id res chain seq x y z
N ILE A 1 -2.32 -11.41 -17.36
CA ILE A 1 -0.91 -11.32 -17.77
C ILE A 1 -0.69 -10.11 -18.68
N LYS A 2 -1.31 -9.99 -19.89
CA LYS A 2 -1.08 -8.86 -20.82
C LYS A 2 -1.32 -7.48 -20.19
N ARG A 3 -2.38 -7.32 -19.39
CA ARG A 3 -2.70 -6.06 -18.70
C ARG A 3 -1.65 -5.68 -17.66
N TYR A 4 -1.14 -6.65 -16.92
CA TYR A 4 -0.07 -6.48 -15.95
C TYR A 4 1.17 -5.85 -16.61
N TYR A 5 1.75 -6.50 -17.59
CA TYR A 5 2.94 -5.99 -18.27
C TYR A 5 2.72 -4.69 -19.05
N ALA A 6 1.52 -4.47 -19.60
CA ALA A 6 1.18 -3.20 -20.22
C ALA A 6 1.15 -2.04 -19.21
N CYS A 7 0.66 -2.30 -18.00
CA CYS A 7 0.64 -1.33 -16.92
C CYS A 7 2.06 -1.02 -16.43
N HIS A 8 2.91 -2.03 -16.24
CA HIS A 8 4.31 -1.84 -15.86
C HIS A 8 5.10 -1.01 -16.89
N ARG A 9 4.91 -1.25 -18.19
CA ARG A 9 5.53 -0.42 -19.23
C ARG A 9 5.02 1.02 -19.25
N LYS A 10 3.74 1.22 -18.98
CA LYS A 10 3.14 2.56 -18.93
C LYS A 10 3.68 3.40 -17.75
N HIS A 11 3.95 2.75 -16.63
CA HIS A 11 4.46 3.35 -15.40
C HIS A 11 5.92 2.95 -15.16
N SER A 12 6.75 3.10 -16.19
CA SER A 12 8.18 2.73 -16.14
C SER A 12 8.98 3.48 -15.08
N ASP A 13 8.58 4.70 -14.75
CA ASP A 13 9.11 5.51 -13.64
C ASP A 13 9.07 4.77 -12.28
N ILE A 14 8.07 3.91 -12.08
CA ILE A 14 7.94 3.06 -10.89
C ILE A 14 8.59 1.69 -11.13
N PHE A 15 8.38 1.07 -12.29
CA PHE A 15 8.66 -0.36 -12.52
C PHE A 15 9.94 -0.67 -13.30
N GLU A 16 10.64 0.31 -13.89
CA GLU A 16 11.85 0.06 -14.69
C GLU A 16 12.97 -0.62 -13.90
N LEU A 17 13.16 -0.22 -12.64
CA LEU A 17 14.10 -0.80 -11.70
C LEU A 17 13.37 -1.44 -10.51
N PHE A 18 12.55 -2.46 -10.80
CA PHE A 18 11.68 -3.10 -9.81
C PHE A 18 12.43 -4.11 -8.95
N LEU A 19 13.40 -3.60 -8.17
CA LEU A 19 14.30 -4.37 -7.31
C LEU A 19 14.37 -3.79 -5.89
N PRO A 20 14.44 -4.62 -4.84
CA PRO A 20 14.51 -4.17 -3.45
C PRO A 20 15.61 -3.16 -3.18
N GLN A 21 16.81 -3.38 -3.71
CA GLN A 21 17.97 -2.51 -3.57
C GLN A 21 17.76 -1.08 -4.09
N THR A 22 16.79 -0.85 -4.98
CA THR A 22 16.47 0.49 -5.50
C THR A 22 15.50 1.26 -4.61
N THR A 23 15.11 0.71 -3.46
CA THR A 23 14.14 1.28 -2.53
C THR A 23 14.67 1.44 -1.10
N LEU A 24 16.00 1.40 -0.90
CA LEU A 24 16.60 1.43 0.43
C LEU A 24 16.28 2.71 1.22
N ARG A 25 16.16 3.86 0.54
CA ARG A 25 15.79 5.12 1.18
C ARG A 25 14.33 5.09 1.63
N ALA A 26 13.43 4.60 0.79
CA ALA A 26 12.02 4.40 1.17
C ALA A 26 11.89 3.38 2.31
N GLN A 27 12.67 2.29 2.32
CA GLN A 27 12.70 1.31 3.41
C GLN A 27 13.10 1.97 4.74
N SER A 28 14.04 2.92 4.74
CA SER A 28 14.48 3.60 5.95
C SER A 28 13.38 4.40 6.66
N LEU A 29 12.32 4.78 5.94
CA LEU A 29 11.16 5.48 6.51
C LEU A 29 10.29 4.57 7.38
N ASN A 30 10.38 3.26 7.20
CA ASN A 30 9.57 2.27 7.93
C ASN A 30 8.07 2.64 7.94
N HIS A 31 7.54 2.99 6.74
CA HIS A 31 6.18 3.52 6.58
C HIS A 31 5.12 2.43 6.46
N ILE A 32 5.50 1.21 6.06
CA ILE A 32 4.57 0.09 5.91
C ILE A 32 5.00 -1.11 6.74
N THR A 33 4.04 -1.70 7.45
CA THR A 33 4.23 -2.90 8.28
C THR A 33 3.02 -3.81 8.14
N ALA A 34 3.15 -5.10 8.49
CA ALA A 34 2.01 -5.99 8.57
C ALA A 34 1.68 -6.36 10.03
N LEU A 35 0.42 -6.66 10.29
CA LEU A 35 0.04 -7.32 11.54
C LEU A 35 0.50 -8.79 11.50
N PRO A 36 0.91 -9.38 12.65
CA PRO A 36 1.30 -10.79 12.72
C PRO A 36 0.12 -11.74 12.57
N PHE A 37 -1.11 -11.22 12.70
CA PHE A 37 -2.35 -11.97 12.61
C PHE A 37 -3.22 -11.43 11.48
N ARG A 38 -4.00 -12.33 10.89
CA ARG A 38 -4.97 -11.97 9.86
C ARG A 38 -6.27 -11.43 10.48
N ALA A 39 -7.02 -10.63 9.71
CA ALA A 39 -8.34 -10.17 10.09
C ALA A 39 -9.37 -11.33 10.17
N LYS A 40 -10.61 -11.02 10.59
CA LYS A 40 -11.69 -12.02 10.73
C LYS A 40 -12.03 -12.75 9.41
N ASP A 41 -11.89 -12.09 8.28
CA ASP A 41 -12.10 -12.61 6.93
C ASP A 41 -10.86 -13.31 6.34
N ASN A 42 -9.84 -13.50 7.16
CA ASN A 42 -8.56 -14.10 6.81
C ASN A 42 -7.68 -13.27 5.86
N SER A 43 -8.02 -11.99 5.60
CA SER A 43 -7.16 -11.07 4.89
C SER A 43 -5.91 -10.72 5.70
N ILE A 44 -4.77 -10.49 5.02
CA ILE A 44 -3.60 -9.91 5.68
C ILE A 44 -3.86 -8.42 5.94
N VAL A 45 -3.45 -7.91 7.10
CA VAL A 45 -3.63 -6.50 7.44
C VAL A 45 -2.31 -5.77 7.33
N LEU A 46 -2.27 -4.74 6.49
CA LEU A 46 -1.14 -3.83 6.35
C LEU A 46 -1.45 -2.50 7.01
N ILE A 47 -0.47 -1.93 7.68
CA ILE A 47 -0.51 -0.57 8.23
C ILE A 47 0.44 0.28 7.39
N HIS A 48 -0.12 1.22 6.64
CA HIS A 48 0.59 2.15 5.78
C HIS A 48 0.54 3.55 6.41
N ARG A 49 1.62 3.96 7.04
CA ARG A 49 1.77 5.26 7.72
C ARG A 49 2.31 6.29 6.74
N LEU A 50 1.43 6.86 5.93
CA LEU A 50 1.80 7.83 4.89
C LEU A 50 2.44 9.10 5.47
N GLY A 51 2.12 9.44 6.72
CA GLY A 51 2.78 10.57 7.41
C GLY A 51 4.29 10.39 7.61
N LYS A 52 4.83 9.18 7.50
CA LYS A 52 6.28 8.92 7.52
C LYS A 52 6.98 9.22 6.20
N PHE A 53 6.25 9.37 5.10
CA PHE A 53 6.85 9.78 3.83
C PHE A 53 7.58 11.12 3.99
N ASP A 54 8.79 11.18 3.48
CA ASP A 54 9.62 12.39 3.45
C ASP A 54 10.21 12.56 2.05
N PRO A 55 9.77 13.58 1.28
CA PRO A 55 10.26 13.82 -0.07
C PRO A 55 11.75 14.19 -0.12
N ASN A 56 12.35 14.59 1.01
CA ASN A 56 13.79 14.83 1.10
C ASN A 56 14.61 13.53 1.25
N VAL A 57 13.96 12.44 1.65
CA VAL A 57 14.61 11.13 1.82
C VAL A 57 14.47 10.28 0.56
N CYS A 58 13.28 10.14 0.02
CA CYS A 58 13.03 9.36 -1.19
C CYS A 58 11.98 10.02 -2.08
N SER A 59 12.03 9.71 -3.39
CA SER A 59 11.01 10.19 -4.32
C SER A 59 9.68 9.45 -4.14
N PHE A 60 8.62 10.03 -4.67
CA PHE A 60 7.31 9.38 -4.75
C PHE A 60 7.38 8.04 -5.51
N GLU A 61 8.12 7.99 -6.60
CA GLU A 61 8.29 6.80 -7.43
C GLU A 61 9.02 5.67 -6.67
N GLU A 62 10.03 6.03 -5.86
CA GLU A 62 10.72 5.06 -4.99
C GLU A 62 9.81 4.53 -3.89
N LEU A 63 8.99 5.41 -3.26
CA LEU A 63 8.01 5.01 -2.27
C LEU A 63 7.01 4.01 -2.88
N MET A 64 6.44 4.34 -4.03
CA MET A 64 5.47 3.47 -4.73
C MET A 64 6.11 2.16 -5.17
N ARG A 65 7.34 2.19 -5.68
CA ARG A 65 8.09 0.97 -6.01
C ARG A 65 8.20 0.03 -4.83
N LEU A 66 8.54 0.56 -3.66
CA LEU A 66 8.62 -0.24 -2.44
C LEU A 66 7.26 -0.87 -2.08
N ASP A 67 6.18 -0.11 -2.14
CA ASP A 67 4.84 -0.62 -1.85
C ASP A 67 4.46 -1.77 -2.80
N PHE A 68 4.73 -1.62 -4.09
CA PHE A 68 4.42 -2.66 -5.07
C PHE A 68 5.32 -3.90 -4.95
N LEU A 69 6.60 -3.75 -4.57
CA LEU A 69 7.47 -4.89 -4.23
C LEU A 69 6.89 -5.69 -3.04
N ILE A 70 6.38 -4.99 -2.02
CA ILE A 70 5.72 -5.63 -0.89
C ILE A 70 4.47 -6.40 -1.35
N PHE A 71 3.61 -5.79 -2.16
CA PHE A 71 2.41 -6.44 -2.66
C PHE A 71 2.72 -7.68 -3.49
N GLU A 72 3.69 -7.61 -4.41
CA GLU A 72 4.13 -8.77 -5.20
C GLU A 72 4.65 -9.89 -4.29
N THR A 73 5.45 -9.55 -3.27
CA THR A 73 5.94 -10.54 -2.30
C THR A 73 4.79 -11.18 -1.53
N LEU A 74 3.81 -10.40 -1.06
CA LEU A 74 2.66 -10.94 -0.34
C LEU A 74 1.77 -11.83 -1.21
N LEU A 75 1.75 -11.59 -2.52
CA LEU A 75 1.02 -12.41 -3.49
C LEU A 75 1.68 -13.77 -3.77
N THR A 76 2.91 -14.01 -3.34
CA THR A 76 3.50 -15.35 -3.39
C THR A 76 2.82 -16.33 -2.43
N ASN A 77 2.11 -15.80 -1.40
CA ASN A 77 1.37 -16.61 -0.44
C ASN A 77 -0.04 -16.96 -0.96
N PRO A 78 -0.38 -18.26 -1.13
CA PRO A 78 -1.68 -18.68 -1.66
C PRO A 78 -2.88 -18.22 -0.83
N VAL A 79 -2.73 -18.12 0.49
CA VAL A 79 -3.79 -17.62 1.37
C VAL A 79 -4.05 -16.14 1.11
N THR A 80 -3.01 -15.34 0.86
CA THR A 80 -3.15 -13.93 0.51
C THR A 80 -3.80 -13.75 -0.86
N GLN A 81 -3.50 -14.62 -1.82
CA GLN A 81 -4.18 -14.60 -3.14
C GLN A 81 -5.69 -14.82 -2.99
N LEU A 82 -6.10 -15.75 -2.14
CA LEU A 82 -7.52 -16.11 -1.92
C LEU A 82 -8.24 -15.08 -1.05
N CYS A 83 -7.65 -14.71 0.09
CA CYS A 83 -8.31 -13.87 1.11
C CYS A 83 -8.09 -12.38 0.91
N GLY A 84 -7.01 -11.99 0.22
CA GLY A 84 -6.72 -10.60 -0.08
C GLY A 84 -6.03 -9.84 1.05
N ILE A 85 -6.06 -8.51 0.92
CA ILE A 85 -5.40 -7.57 1.82
C ILE A 85 -6.43 -6.55 2.35
N THR A 86 -6.38 -6.28 3.63
CA THR A 86 -7.00 -5.13 4.29
C THR A 86 -5.92 -4.11 4.60
N MET A 87 -6.12 -2.85 4.25
CA MET A 87 -5.16 -1.77 4.46
C MET A 87 -5.66 -0.79 5.51
N ILE A 88 -4.80 -0.40 6.43
CA ILE A 88 -4.96 0.76 7.31
C ILE A 88 -4.03 1.84 6.76
N CYS A 89 -4.59 2.89 6.17
CA CYS A 89 -3.85 4.05 5.66
C CYS A 89 -3.92 5.16 6.70
N ASP A 90 -2.86 5.32 7.48
CA ASP A 90 -2.77 6.34 8.51
C ASP A 90 -2.12 7.61 7.95
N LEU A 91 -2.88 8.70 7.96
CA LEU A 91 -2.49 10.02 7.48
C LEU A 91 -2.05 10.96 8.62
N LYS A 92 -1.80 10.41 9.82
CA LYS A 92 -1.22 11.19 10.92
C LYS A 92 0.11 11.81 10.46
N GLU A 93 0.29 13.11 10.72
CA GLU A 93 1.49 13.87 10.31
C GLU A 93 1.70 13.99 8.78
N PHE A 94 0.67 13.72 7.99
CA PHE A 94 0.72 13.90 6.54
C PHE A 94 0.51 15.39 6.20
N SER A 95 1.63 16.12 6.08
CA SER A 95 1.65 17.58 5.88
C SER A 95 1.25 18.02 4.47
N ALA A 96 1.00 19.32 4.30
CA ALA A 96 0.71 19.90 2.98
C ALA A 96 1.90 19.73 2.00
N GLU A 97 3.14 19.76 2.48
CA GLU A 97 4.34 19.51 1.70
C GLU A 97 4.34 18.08 1.13
N LYS A 98 4.12 17.07 1.99
CA LYS A 98 4.00 15.68 1.58
C LYS A 98 2.84 15.47 0.60
N TRP A 99 1.74 16.19 0.85
CA TRP A 99 0.57 16.12 -0.03
C TRP A 99 0.85 16.67 -1.43
N SER A 100 1.73 17.66 -1.58
CA SER A 100 2.08 18.24 -2.89
C SER A 100 2.70 17.18 -3.84
N GLU A 101 3.32 16.14 -3.29
CA GLU A 101 3.85 15.01 -4.06
C GLU A 101 2.76 14.09 -4.62
N PHE A 102 1.56 14.08 -4.01
CA PHE A 102 0.43 13.26 -4.45
C PHE A 102 -0.46 14.05 -5.42
N THR A 103 0.11 14.46 -6.55
CA THR A 103 -0.63 15.18 -7.58
C THR A 103 -1.80 14.35 -8.12
N PRO A 104 -2.86 14.96 -8.70
CA PRO A 104 -3.97 14.22 -9.27
C PRO A 104 -3.55 13.17 -10.31
N SER A 105 -2.49 13.43 -11.08
CA SER A 105 -1.94 12.48 -12.04
C SER A 105 -1.30 11.27 -11.34
N ARG A 106 -0.49 11.51 -10.30
CA ARG A 106 0.13 10.44 -9.50
C ARG A 106 -0.90 9.59 -8.78
N ILE A 107 -1.92 10.21 -8.18
CA ILE A 107 -3.05 9.49 -7.57
C ILE A 107 -3.77 8.63 -8.60
N GLN A 108 -4.03 9.15 -9.79
CA GLN A 108 -4.64 8.38 -10.88
C GLN A 108 -3.77 7.19 -11.29
N SER A 109 -2.45 7.37 -11.36
CA SER A 109 -1.49 6.29 -11.64
C SER A 109 -1.54 5.19 -10.58
N ILE A 110 -1.56 5.56 -9.28
CA ILE A 110 -1.70 4.60 -8.19
C ILE A 110 -2.95 3.73 -8.39
N PHE A 111 -4.11 4.35 -8.58
CA PHE A 111 -5.37 3.62 -8.76
C PHE A 111 -5.40 2.77 -10.03
N GLU A 112 -4.81 3.25 -11.12
CA GLU A 112 -4.68 2.47 -12.35
C GLU A 112 -3.83 1.22 -12.13
N ILE A 113 -2.70 1.35 -11.42
CA ILE A 113 -1.82 0.24 -11.10
C ILE A 113 -2.56 -0.77 -10.20
N TYR A 114 -3.26 -0.31 -9.16
CA TYR A 114 -4.07 -1.18 -8.30
C TYR A 114 -5.15 -1.94 -9.09
N ALA A 115 -5.83 -1.27 -10.00
CA ALA A 115 -6.93 -1.87 -10.74
C ALA A 115 -6.49 -2.81 -11.87
N ARG A 116 -5.30 -2.61 -12.45
CA ARG A 116 -4.87 -3.27 -13.68
C ARG A 116 -3.63 -4.14 -13.56
N SER A 117 -2.73 -3.80 -12.64
CA SER A 117 -1.46 -4.50 -12.45
C SER A 117 -1.55 -5.54 -11.35
N LEU A 118 -2.08 -5.16 -10.20
CA LEU A 118 -2.16 -6.08 -9.09
C LEU A 118 -3.33 -7.06 -9.29
N THR A 119 -3.01 -8.35 -9.31
CA THR A 119 -4.01 -9.42 -9.15
C THR A 119 -4.48 -9.53 -7.69
N LEU A 120 -4.21 -8.47 -6.92
CA LEU A 120 -4.43 -8.37 -5.51
C LEU A 120 -5.90 -8.03 -5.21
N ARG A 121 -6.53 -8.83 -4.38
CA ARG A 121 -7.86 -8.54 -3.85
C ARG A 121 -7.74 -7.58 -2.67
N ILE A 122 -8.11 -6.31 -2.88
CA ILE A 122 -8.33 -5.37 -1.77
C ILE A 122 -9.69 -5.70 -1.16
N VAL A 123 -9.68 -6.02 0.12
CA VAL A 123 -10.90 -6.33 0.91
C VAL A 123 -11.49 -5.05 1.47
N ALA A 124 -10.69 -4.27 2.21
CA ALA A 124 -11.05 -2.97 2.74
C ALA A 124 -9.82 -2.05 2.80
N GLY A 125 -10.05 -0.74 2.73
CA GLY A 125 -9.08 0.30 2.99
C GLY A 125 -9.62 1.27 4.04
N HIS A 126 -9.08 1.18 5.26
CA HIS A 126 -9.43 2.07 6.36
C HIS A 126 -8.53 3.31 6.32
N ILE A 127 -9.11 4.48 6.12
CA ILE A 127 -8.39 5.76 6.09
C ILE A 127 -8.55 6.45 7.44
N LEU A 128 -7.43 6.59 8.15
CA LEU A 128 -7.39 7.17 9.48
C LEU A 128 -6.70 8.54 9.47
N ASN A 129 -7.08 9.39 10.41
CA ASN A 129 -6.44 10.68 10.65
C ASN A 129 -6.36 11.58 9.39
N ALA A 130 -7.34 11.48 8.50
CA ALA A 130 -7.36 12.29 7.27
C ALA A 130 -7.51 13.78 7.61
N PRO A 131 -6.60 14.66 7.13
CA PRO A 131 -6.76 16.10 7.29
C PRO A 131 -8.07 16.59 6.64
N VAL A 132 -8.73 17.58 7.25
CA VAL A 132 -10.03 18.10 6.77
C VAL A 132 -9.96 18.55 5.30
N ILE A 133 -8.83 19.13 4.87
CA ILE A 133 -8.61 19.54 3.48
C ILE A 133 -8.67 18.35 2.49
N MET A 134 -8.36 17.13 2.95
CA MET A 134 -8.43 15.95 2.11
C MET A 134 -9.85 15.55 1.75
N ASN A 135 -10.86 15.92 2.53
CA ASN A 135 -12.25 15.59 2.22
C ASN A 135 -12.68 16.16 0.86
N SER A 136 -12.22 17.36 0.50
CA SER A 136 -12.53 17.99 -0.80
C SER A 136 -11.77 17.36 -1.96
N LEU A 137 -10.47 17.10 -1.77
CA LEU A 137 -9.60 16.47 -2.78
C LEU A 137 -9.94 15.00 -2.97
N TYR A 138 -10.30 14.32 -1.89
CA TYR A 138 -10.79 12.96 -1.89
C TYR A 138 -12.06 12.83 -2.73
N ASN A 139 -13.06 13.69 -2.50
CA ASN A 139 -14.30 13.66 -3.28
C ASN A 139 -14.04 13.87 -4.79
N LEU A 140 -13.08 14.71 -5.15
CA LEU A 140 -12.64 14.88 -6.54
C LEU A 140 -11.98 13.62 -7.12
N SER A 141 -11.18 12.92 -6.33
CA SER A 141 -10.48 11.70 -6.73
C SER A 141 -11.41 10.50 -6.76
N LEU A 142 -12.33 10.38 -5.80
CA LEU A 142 -13.31 9.29 -5.71
C LEU A 142 -14.21 9.18 -6.93
N ASN A 143 -14.56 10.32 -7.56
CA ASN A 143 -15.39 10.31 -8.75
C ASN A 143 -14.71 9.67 -9.96
N ARG A 144 -13.39 9.44 -9.87
CA ARG A 144 -12.56 8.79 -10.91
C ARG A 144 -12.19 7.35 -10.57
N LEU A 145 -12.51 6.90 -9.34
CA LEU A 145 -12.25 5.52 -8.92
C LEU A 145 -13.25 4.55 -9.54
N ASP A 146 -12.78 3.33 -9.75
CA ASP A 146 -13.66 2.20 -9.98
C ASP A 146 -14.68 2.08 -8.83
N PRO A 147 -15.98 1.96 -9.11
CA PRO A 147 -17.01 1.87 -8.08
C PRO A 147 -16.75 0.78 -7.04
N GLY A 148 -16.27 -0.38 -7.48
CA GLY A 148 -15.96 -1.50 -6.59
C GLY A 148 -14.77 -1.24 -5.65
N LEU A 149 -13.83 -0.37 -6.02
CA LEU A 149 -12.76 0.07 -5.11
C LEU A 149 -13.26 1.15 -4.16
N LYS A 150 -14.08 2.08 -4.66
CA LYS A 150 -14.66 3.15 -3.84
C LYS A 150 -15.46 2.61 -2.66
N GLU A 151 -16.27 1.58 -2.87
CA GLU A 151 -17.09 0.94 -1.81
C GLU A 151 -16.26 0.28 -0.70
N LYS A 152 -14.97 0.00 -0.97
CA LYS A 152 -14.06 -0.62 -0.01
C LYS A 152 -13.28 0.40 0.83
N LEU A 153 -13.34 1.68 0.50
CA LEU A 153 -12.64 2.73 1.23
C LEU A 153 -13.54 3.29 2.34
N ILE A 154 -13.10 3.11 3.56
CA ILE A 154 -13.83 3.48 4.78
C ILE A 154 -13.05 4.61 5.47
N PHE A 155 -13.67 5.77 5.61
CA PHE A 155 -13.09 6.91 6.31
C PHE A 155 -13.53 6.92 7.76
N HIS A 156 -12.57 7.01 8.66
CA HIS A 156 -12.81 7.08 10.09
C HIS A 156 -12.58 8.50 10.59
N PRO A 157 -13.57 9.12 11.25
CA PRO A 157 -13.35 10.35 11.99
C PRO A 157 -12.25 10.12 13.04
N THR A 158 -11.49 11.18 13.33
CA THR A 158 -10.40 11.07 14.31
C THR A 158 -10.94 10.65 15.68
N GLY A 159 -10.46 9.52 16.18
CA GLY A 159 -10.85 8.96 17.47
C GLY A 159 -12.11 8.08 17.46
N GLU A 160 -12.77 7.92 16.32
CA GLU A 160 -13.96 7.07 16.16
C GLU A 160 -13.58 5.80 15.39
N TRP A 161 -13.20 4.73 16.12
CA TRP A 161 -12.61 3.55 15.50
C TRP A 161 -13.39 2.26 15.73
N GLU A 162 -14.67 2.37 16.15
CA GLU A 162 -15.55 1.24 16.38
C GLU A 162 -15.75 0.41 15.12
N GLU A 163 -15.88 1.05 13.97
CA GLU A 163 -16.02 0.36 12.69
C GLU A 163 -14.72 -0.37 12.30
N LEU A 164 -13.56 0.26 12.50
CA LEU A 164 -12.27 -0.40 12.33
C LEU A 164 -12.18 -1.65 13.23
N HIS A 165 -12.53 -1.51 14.50
CA HIS A 165 -12.49 -2.60 15.49
C HIS A 165 -13.51 -3.72 15.20
N SER A 166 -14.59 -3.41 14.50
CA SER A 166 -15.57 -4.42 14.08
C SER A 166 -14.99 -5.41 13.06
N GLN A 167 -14.11 -4.93 12.19
CA GLN A 167 -13.46 -5.70 11.12
C GLN A 167 -12.11 -6.26 11.60
N ILE A 168 -11.31 -5.45 12.28
CA ILE A 168 -9.98 -5.80 12.80
C ILE A 168 -10.02 -5.77 14.33
N PRO A 169 -10.01 -6.94 15.01
CA PRO A 169 -10.12 -6.97 16.45
C PRO A 169 -9.00 -6.19 17.16
N PRO A 170 -9.31 -5.40 18.22
CA PRO A 170 -8.30 -4.62 18.97
C PRO A 170 -7.12 -5.45 19.48
N LYS A 171 -7.33 -6.73 19.80
CA LYS A 171 -6.27 -7.63 20.30
C LYS A 171 -5.12 -7.85 19.30
N ILE A 172 -5.34 -7.58 18.00
CA ILE A 172 -4.32 -7.69 16.96
C ILE A 172 -3.85 -6.33 16.44
N LEU A 173 -4.43 -5.22 16.92
CA LEU A 173 -4.05 -3.86 16.58
C LEU A 173 -3.03 -3.30 17.58
N PRO A 174 -2.07 -2.45 17.13
CA PRO A 174 -1.19 -1.70 18.02
C PRO A 174 -1.95 -0.71 18.91
N GLU A 175 -1.30 -0.30 20.00
CA GLU A 175 -1.85 0.68 20.97
C GLU A 175 -2.23 2.01 20.32
N GLU A 176 -1.51 2.44 19.28
CA GLU A 176 -1.81 3.66 18.52
C GLU A 176 -3.17 3.65 17.82
N TYR A 177 -3.76 2.45 17.66
CA TYR A 177 -5.13 2.24 17.14
C TYR A 177 -6.07 1.68 18.19
N PHE A 178 -5.83 2.01 19.47
CA PHE A 178 -6.56 1.50 20.64
C PHE A 178 -6.60 -0.03 20.74
N GLY A 179 -5.55 -0.68 20.23
CA GLY A 179 -5.35 -2.11 20.37
C GLY A 179 -4.47 -2.48 21.54
N THR A 180 -4.12 -3.76 21.62
CA THR A 180 -3.28 -4.31 22.71
C THR A 180 -2.02 -5.01 22.19
N LEU A 181 -1.77 -4.99 20.88
CA LEU A 181 -0.55 -5.55 20.30
C LEU A 181 0.62 -4.59 20.54
N PRO A 182 1.72 -5.04 21.16
CA PRO A 182 2.93 -4.24 21.26
C PRO A 182 3.47 -3.88 19.86
N SER A 183 3.99 -2.67 19.68
CA SER A 183 4.57 -2.24 18.39
C SER A 183 5.74 -3.12 17.94
N SER A 184 6.46 -3.76 18.87
CA SER A 184 7.49 -4.75 18.58
C SER A 184 6.96 -6.05 17.98
N GLY A 185 5.66 -6.29 18.04
CA GLY A 185 5.00 -7.46 17.43
C GLY A 185 4.64 -7.27 15.97
N LEU A 186 4.85 -6.08 15.40
CA LEU A 186 4.58 -5.82 13.99
C LEU A 186 5.61 -6.52 13.09
N VAL A 187 5.16 -7.03 11.96
CA VAL A 187 6.03 -7.74 11.00
C VAL A 187 6.75 -6.71 10.13
N ASN A 188 8.08 -6.77 10.14
CA ASN A 188 8.91 -6.05 9.18
C ASN A 188 8.83 -6.76 7.82
N LEU A 189 8.36 -6.04 6.80
CA LEU A 189 8.21 -6.59 5.45
C LEU A 189 9.48 -6.43 4.60
N TYR A 190 10.43 -5.61 5.05
CA TYR A 190 11.63 -5.29 4.25
C TYR A 190 12.60 -6.47 4.19
N ASP A 191 12.77 -7.21 5.29
CA ASP A 191 13.57 -8.43 5.28
C ASP A 191 13.00 -9.46 4.31
N LEU A 192 11.66 -9.53 4.23
CA LEU A 192 10.97 -10.44 3.33
C LEU A 192 11.20 -10.06 1.85
N ILE A 193 11.10 -8.78 1.47
CA ILE A 193 11.36 -8.36 0.09
C ILE A 193 12.83 -8.48 -0.27
N ASN A 194 13.74 -8.16 0.65
CA ASN A 194 15.18 -8.22 0.41
C ASN A 194 15.66 -9.68 0.25
N SER A 195 15.04 -10.64 0.94
CA SER A 195 15.34 -12.06 0.77
C SER A 195 14.79 -12.67 -0.53
N ASN A 196 13.91 -11.96 -1.25
CA ASN A 196 13.30 -12.41 -2.50
C ASN A 196 13.89 -11.70 -3.75
N GLU A 197 15.10 -11.20 -3.70
CA GLU A 197 15.70 -10.43 -4.80
C GLU A 197 15.74 -11.21 -6.12
N ASP A 198 16.10 -12.49 -6.09
CA ASP A 198 16.14 -13.36 -7.27
C ASP A 198 14.76 -13.48 -7.94
N TYR A 199 13.69 -13.53 -7.17
CA TYR A 199 12.31 -13.53 -7.69
C TYR A 199 12.02 -12.26 -8.50
N PHE A 200 12.46 -11.09 -8.01
CA PHE A 200 12.25 -9.82 -8.72
C PHE A 200 13.11 -9.72 -9.97
N PHE A 201 14.34 -10.24 -9.95
CA PHE A 201 15.16 -10.34 -11.15
C PHE A 201 14.48 -11.18 -12.23
N GLU A 202 13.93 -12.34 -11.88
CA GLU A 202 13.18 -13.17 -12.82
C GLU A 202 11.90 -12.48 -13.31
N LEU A 203 11.16 -11.81 -12.43
CA LEU A 203 9.95 -11.07 -12.79
C LEU A 203 10.25 -9.99 -13.84
N MET A 204 11.35 -9.25 -13.68
CA MET A 204 11.79 -8.22 -14.61
C MET A 204 12.14 -8.81 -15.98
N ARG A 205 12.75 -9.99 -16.06
CA ARG A 205 13.11 -10.64 -17.34
C ARG A 205 11.88 -10.90 -18.23
N TYR A 206 10.73 -11.19 -17.63
CA TYR A 206 9.49 -11.46 -18.39
C TYR A 206 8.71 -10.21 -18.79
N GLY A 207 8.97 -9.04 -18.18
CA GLY A 207 8.13 -7.85 -18.33
C GLY A 207 8.68 -6.72 -19.17
N ILE A 208 10.00 -6.59 -19.26
CA ILE A 208 10.67 -5.39 -19.78
C ILE A 208 11.27 -5.61 -21.18
N THR A 209 11.64 -6.82 -21.54
CA THR A 209 12.09 -7.11 -22.90
C THR A 209 10.91 -7.16 -23.86
N PRO A 210 10.92 -6.38 -24.96
CA PRO A 210 9.98 -6.60 -26.05
C PRO A 210 10.12 -8.06 -26.52
N TRP A 211 9.02 -8.77 -26.59
CA TRP A 211 8.98 -10.06 -27.28
C TRP A 211 9.41 -9.80 -28.73
N SER A 212 10.62 -10.18 -29.07
CA SER A 212 11.14 -10.19 -30.46
C SER A 212 10.40 -11.23 -31.31
#